data_29757dd62053a042da3b935cc16a6f2a
#
_entry.id   29757dd62053a042da3b935cc16a6f2a
#
_cell.length_a   1.000
_cell.length_b   1.000
_cell.length_c   1.000
_cell.angle_alpha   90.00
_cell.angle_beta   90.00
_cell.angle_gamma   90.00
#
_symmetry.space_group_name_H-M   'P 1'
#
loop_
_entity.id
_entity.type
_entity.pdbx_description
1 polymer ?
#
loop_
_entity_poly.entity_id
_entity_poly.type
_entity_poly.pdbx_seq_one_letter_code
_entity_poly.pdbx_strand_id
1 'polypeptide(L)'
;MVQGFTLIELRVVIALIAILIALLIPAVQRVREAAQRTQMQNLLRAGGGICTAFDSFFKKFGVYPSDLHDVRLLEFTPNNEPFDQLAKNLGFQCFLYKLTSSGTPGIQSGWNFSLCTIFHDGVTEYCIDKKCQLVTTKTSETNDKCPPP
;
A
#
# COMPACT_ATOMS: atom_id res chain seq x y z
N MET A 1 3.82 50.81 -29.63
CA MET A 1 5.17 50.76 -29.06
C MET A 1 5.28 49.51 -28.25
N VAL A 2 6.12 48.56 -28.68
CA VAL A 2 6.36 47.31 -27.91
C VAL A 2 7.49 47.65 -26.94
N GLN A 3 7.19 47.67 -25.64
CA GLN A 3 8.21 47.83 -24.62
C GLN A 3 9.01 46.51 -24.55
N GLY A 4 10.31 46.60 -24.83
CA GLY A 4 11.21 45.46 -24.71
C GLY A 4 11.48 45.14 -23.24
N PHE A 5 11.42 43.82 -22.88
CA PHE A 5 11.73 43.33 -21.55
C PHE A 5 13.23 43.52 -21.24
N THR A 6 13.58 44.04 -20.08
CA THR A 6 14.97 44.18 -19.70
C THR A 6 15.58 42.87 -19.22
N LEU A 7 16.87 42.64 -19.47
CA LEU A 7 17.58 41.44 -19.04
C LEU A 7 17.54 41.25 -17.51
N ILE A 8 17.51 42.36 -16.76
CA ILE A 8 17.45 42.31 -15.29
C ILE A 8 16.09 41.88 -14.78
N GLU A 9 14.99 42.28 -15.42
CA GLU A 9 13.65 41.84 -15.06
C GLU A 9 13.51 40.33 -15.26
N LEU A 10 14.03 39.80 -16.37
CA LEU A 10 14.03 38.35 -16.61
C LEU A 10 14.84 37.59 -15.54
N ARG A 11 16.04 38.13 -15.22
CA ARG A 11 16.93 37.50 -14.22
C ARG A 11 16.32 37.46 -12.82
N VAL A 12 15.62 38.51 -12.42
CA VAL A 12 14.92 38.53 -11.12
C VAL A 12 13.79 37.54 -11.08
N VAL A 13 12.99 37.42 -12.15
CA VAL A 13 11.86 36.46 -12.21
C VAL A 13 12.34 35.01 -12.10
N ILE A 14 13.39 34.64 -12.87
CA ILE A 14 13.89 33.24 -12.77
C ILE A 14 14.51 32.95 -11.40
N ALA A 15 15.15 33.94 -10.76
CA ALA A 15 15.68 33.77 -9.41
C ALA A 15 14.56 33.52 -8.38
N LEU A 16 13.47 34.27 -8.45
CA LEU A 16 12.30 34.07 -7.59
C LEU A 16 11.66 32.71 -7.81
N ILE A 17 11.48 32.29 -9.06
CA ILE A 17 10.92 30.96 -9.39
C ILE A 17 11.83 29.86 -8.84
N ALA A 18 13.14 29.98 -8.98
CA ALA A 18 14.09 28.99 -8.47
C ALA A 18 14.00 28.83 -6.96
N ILE A 19 13.85 29.91 -6.20
CA ILE A 19 13.67 29.86 -4.75
C ILE A 19 12.35 29.17 -4.40
N LEU A 20 11.24 29.49 -5.08
CA LEU A 20 9.95 28.88 -4.84
C LEU A 20 9.98 27.38 -5.10
N ILE A 21 10.56 26.93 -6.21
CA ILE A 21 10.70 25.52 -6.55
C ILE A 21 11.57 24.79 -5.50
N ALA A 22 12.68 25.40 -5.08
CA ALA A 22 13.57 24.79 -4.09
C ALA A 22 12.87 24.51 -2.75
N LEU A 23 11.90 25.35 -2.36
CA LEU A 23 11.11 25.13 -1.15
C LEU A 23 9.94 24.15 -1.36
N LEU A 24 9.39 24.07 -2.57
CA LEU A 24 8.25 23.19 -2.87
C LEU A 24 8.65 21.72 -3.01
N ILE A 25 9.82 21.41 -3.57
CA ILE A 25 10.26 20.02 -3.81
C ILE A 25 10.18 19.16 -2.54
N PRO A 26 10.80 19.54 -1.40
CA PRO A 26 10.75 18.70 -0.21
C PRO A 26 9.35 18.60 0.41
N ALA A 27 8.52 19.62 0.26
CA ALA A 27 7.15 19.60 0.75
C ALA A 27 6.26 18.62 -0.05
N VAL A 28 6.37 18.64 -1.38
CA VAL A 28 5.61 17.73 -2.26
C VAL A 28 5.98 16.28 -2.03
N GLN A 29 7.24 15.94 -1.79
CA GLN A 29 7.67 14.59 -1.49
C GLN A 29 6.99 14.06 -0.23
N ARG A 30 6.95 14.83 0.86
CA ARG A 30 6.28 14.44 2.11
C ARG A 30 4.77 14.21 1.93
N VAL A 31 4.12 15.08 1.16
CA VAL A 31 2.68 14.94 0.85
C VAL A 31 2.42 13.68 0.04
N ARG A 32 3.26 13.38 -0.95
CA ARG A 32 3.16 12.17 -1.76
C ARG A 32 3.30 10.90 -0.92
N GLU A 33 4.28 10.85 -0.03
CA GLU A 33 4.45 9.72 0.90
C GLU A 33 3.25 9.54 1.82
N ALA A 34 2.72 10.62 2.39
CA ALA A 34 1.53 10.57 3.23
C ALA A 34 0.30 10.07 2.45
N ALA A 35 0.12 10.50 1.20
CA ALA A 35 -0.95 10.03 0.34
C ALA A 35 -0.83 8.53 0.03
N GLN A 36 0.36 8.03 -0.29
CA GLN A 36 0.60 6.61 -0.52
C GLN A 36 0.29 5.76 0.72
N ARG A 37 0.72 6.21 1.91
CA ARG A 37 0.38 5.54 3.17
C ARG A 37 -1.12 5.45 3.39
N THR A 38 -1.86 6.53 3.15
CA THR A 38 -3.32 6.54 3.26
C THR A 38 -3.99 5.59 2.27
N GLN A 39 -3.52 5.56 1.03
CA GLN A 39 -4.02 4.64 0.01
C GLN A 39 -3.80 3.17 0.41
N MET A 40 -2.62 2.84 0.97
CA MET A 40 -2.36 1.49 1.47
C MET A 40 -3.25 1.13 2.66
N GLN A 41 -3.43 2.04 3.60
CA GLN A 41 -4.35 1.83 4.71
C GLN A 41 -5.78 1.54 4.22
N ASN A 42 -6.23 2.23 3.19
CA ASN A 42 -7.53 1.99 2.58
C ASN A 42 -7.58 0.65 1.84
N LEU A 43 -6.50 0.26 1.15
CA LEU A 43 -6.41 -1.04 0.49
C LEU A 43 -6.43 -2.20 1.49
N LEU A 44 -5.78 -2.04 2.63
CA LEU A 44 -5.75 -3.06 3.69
C LEU A 44 -7.07 -3.14 4.47
N ARG A 45 -7.73 -2.00 4.71
CA ARG A 45 -8.96 -1.91 5.51
C ARG A 45 -10.21 -2.25 4.71
N ALA A 46 -11.33 -2.39 5.45
CA ALA A 46 -12.67 -2.67 4.90
C ALA A 46 -13.15 -1.57 3.92
N GLY A 47 -14.00 -1.96 2.98
CA GLY A 47 -14.62 -1.05 2.01
C GLY A 47 -14.16 -1.28 0.57
N GLY A 48 -13.93 -2.53 0.17
CA GLY A 48 -13.40 -2.93 -1.15
C GLY A 48 -11.93 -3.34 -1.13
N GLY A 49 -11.31 -3.34 0.08
CA GLY A 49 -9.93 -3.77 0.27
C GLY A 49 -9.78 -5.28 0.54
N ILE A 50 -8.56 -5.65 0.89
CA ILE A 50 -8.15 -7.05 1.13
C ILE A 50 -9.02 -7.75 2.17
N CYS A 51 -9.38 -7.08 3.26
CA CYS A 51 -10.24 -7.64 4.29
C CYS A 51 -11.61 -8.04 3.75
N THR A 52 -12.23 -7.20 2.95
CA THR A 52 -13.54 -7.49 2.34
C THR A 52 -13.43 -8.65 1.35
N ALA A 53 -12.34 -8.73 0.60
CA ALA A 53 -12.06 -9.84 -0.31
C ALA A 53 -11.92 -11.16 0.45
N PHE A 54 -11.19 -11.17 1.57
CA PHE A 54 -11.00 -12.36 2.40
C PHE A 54 -12.30 -12.81 3.09
N ASP A 55 -13.09 -11.90 3.60
CA ASP A 55 -14.40 -12.20 4.17
C ASP A 55 -15.36 -12.78 3.12
N SER A 56 -15.36 -12.22 1.91
CA SER A 56 -16.17 -12.71 0.81
C SER A 56 -15.73 -14.09 0.34
N PHE A 57 -14.42 -14.29 0.26
CA PHE A 57 -13.83 -15.61 -0.03
C PHE A 57 -14.22 -16.63 1.01
N PHE A 58 -14.10 -16.30 2.31
CA PHE A 58 -14.49 -17.18 3.39
C PHE A 58 -15.99 -17.52 3.36
N LYS A 59 -16.86 -16.53 3.11
CA LYS A 59 -18.31 -16.74 2.98
C LYS A 59 -18.66 -17.70 1.84
N LYS A 60 -17.91 -17.64 0.73
CA LYS A 60 -18.17 -18.50 -0.44
C LYS A 60 -17.58 -19.90 -0.29
N PHE A 61 -16.36 -20.02 0.24
CA PHE A 61 -15.61 -21.28 0.26
C PHE A 61 -15.49 -21.93 1.65
N GLY A 62 -15.85 -21.23 2.72
CA GLY A 62 -15.76 -21.73 4.10
C GLY A 62 -14.33 -21.80 4.66
N VAL A 63 -13.35 -21.36 3.91
CA VAL A 63 -11.91 -21.35 4.26
C VAL A 63 -11.29 -20.05 3.83
N TYR A 64 -10.17 -19.65 4.44
CA TYR A 64 -9.36 -18.55 3.93
C TYR A 64 -8.44 -19.01 2.79
N PRO A 65 -8.03 -18.13 1.89
CA PRO A 65 -7.11 -18.48 0.81
C PRO A 65 -5.79 -18.99 1.40
N SER A 66 -5.20 -20.01 0.78
CA SER A 66 -3.89 -20.54 1.20
C SER A 66 -2.74 -19.61 0.78
N ASP A 67 -2.94 -18.87 -0.30
CA ASP A 67 -1.98 -17.96 -0.91
C ASP A 67 -2.70 -16.75 -1.51
N LEU A 68 -2.00 -15.62 -1.61
CA LEU A 68 -2.49 -14.41 -2.30
C LEU A 68 -2.64 -14.59 -3.82
N HIS A 69 -1.97 -15.59 -4.39
CA HIS A 69 -2.06 -15.94 -5.81
C HIS A 69 -3.20 -16.92 -6.13
N ASP A 70 -4.04 -17.28 -5.14
CA ASP A 70 -5.20 -18.13 -5.40
C ASP A 70 -6.12 -17.45 -6.42
N VAL A 71 -6.26 -18.07 -7.59
CA VAL A 71 -7.05 -17.50 -8.70
C VAL A 71 -8.51 -17.23 -8.32
N ARG A 72 -9.04 -17.97 -7.35
CA ARG A 72 -10.40 -17.78 -6.81
C ARG A 72 -10.52 -16.46 -6.03
N LEU A 73 -9.40 -15.96 -5.50
CA LEU A 73 -9.35 -14.69 -4.77
C LEU A 73 -9.55 -13.51 -5.70
N LEU A 74 -9.14 -13.62 -6.96
CA LEU A 74 -9.27 -12.55 -7.96
C LEU A 74 -10.71 -12.09 -8.17
N GLU A 75 -11.68 -12.97 -7.99
CA GLU A 75 -13.12 -12.64 -8.08
C GLU A 75 -13.54 -11.56 -7.07
N PHE A 76 -12.81 -11.46 -5.95
CA PHE A 76 -13.11 -10.54 -4.85
C PHE A 76 -12.17 -9.34 -4.78
N THR A 77 -11.20 -9.26 -5.69
CA THR A 77 -10.25 -8.14 -5.74
C THR A 77 -10.76 -7.01 -6.64
N PRO A 78 -10.36 -5.77 -6.38
CA PRO A 78 -10.64 -4.67 -7.29
C PRO A 78 -10.11 -4.97 -8.69
N ASN A 79 -10.94 -4.76 -9.71
CA ASN A 79 -10.61 -4.98 -11.13
C ASN A 79 -10.15 -6.41 -11.49
N ASN A 80 -10.37 -7.41 -10.64
CA ASN A 80 -9.83 -8.75 -10.76
C ASN A 80 -8.29 -8.79 -10.88
N GLU A 81 -7.62 -7.84 -10.24
CA GLU A 81 -6.16 -7.76 -10.20
C GLU A 81 -5.61 -8.44 -8.94
N PRO A 82 -4.45 -9.13 -9.03
CA PRO A 82 -3.76 -9.67 -7.85
C PRO A 82 -3.36 -8.56 -6.88
N PHE A 83 -3.40 -8.83 -5.57
CA PHE A 83 -3.05 -7.84 -4.55
C PHE A 83 -1.60 -7.36 -4.61
N ASP A 84 -0.66 -8.22 -5.03
CA ASP A 84 0.73 -7.84 -5.25
C ASP A 84 0.87 -6.80 -6.37
N GLN A 85 0.08 -6.90 -7.43
CA GLN A 85 0.05 -5.91 -8.50
C GLN A 85 -0.54 -4.58 -8.01
N LEU A 86 -1.62 -4.63 -7.22
CA LEU A 86 -2.19 -3.43 -6.60
C LEU A 86 -1.18 -2.73 -5.67
N ALA A 87 -0.40 -3.51 -4.90
CA ALA A 87 0.66 -2.97 -4.07
C ALA A 87 1.76 -2.29 -4.88
N LYS A 88 2.23 -2.93 -5.95
CA LYS A 88 3.24 -2.35 -6.85
C LYS A 88 2.77 -1.04 -7.48
N ASN A 89 1.51 -0.96 -7.91
CA ASN A 89 0.91 0.25 -8.47
C ASN A 89 0.88 1.42 -7.46
N LEU A 90 0.84 1.11 -6.16
CA LEU A 90 0.91 2.08 -5.07
C LEU A 90 2.33 2.37 -4.59
N GLY A 91 3.36 1.71 -5.16
CA GLY A 91 4.77 1.89 -4.82
C GLY A 91 5.21 1.09 -3.59
N PHE A 92 4.52 0.01 -3.24
CA PHE A 92 4.92 -0.91 -2.18
C PHE A 92 5.76 -2.06 -2.74
N GLN A 93 6.63 -2.62 -1.90
CA GLN A 93 7.58 -3.65 -2.35
C GLN A 93 6.92 -5.01 -2.52
N CYS A 94 6.14 -5.45 -1.55
CA CYS A 94 5.47 -6.75 -1.60
C CYS A 94 4.38 -6.88 -0.53
N PHE A 95 3.56 -7.93 -0.66
CA PHE A 95 2.73 -8.44 0.42
C PHE A 95 3.32 -9.74 1.00
N LEU A 96 3.36 -9.82 2.31
CA LEU A 96 3.70 -11.02 3.06
C LEU A 96 2.41 -11.57 3.69
N TYR A 97 1.89 -12.64 3.14
CA TYR A 97 0.71 -13.32 3.67
C TYR A 97 1.12 -14.53 4.49
N LYS A 98 0.64 -14.61 5.72
CA LYS A 98 0.89 -15.74 6.60
C LYS A 98 -0.43 -16.27 7.16
N LEU A 99 -0.75 -17.51 6.81
CA LEU A 99 -1.82 -18.27 7.45
C LEU A 99 -1.21 -19.08 8.58
N THR A 100 -1.51 -18.73 9.84
CA THR A 100 -0.84 -19.34 11.02
C THR A 100 -1.59 -20.56 11.57
N SER A 101 -2.87 -20.69 11.28
CA SER A 101 -3.66 -21.88 11.64
C SER A 101 -4.78 -22.09 10.63
N SER A 102 -5.07 -23.35 10.33
CA SER A 102 -6.23 -23.74 9.56
C SER A 102 -7.33 -24.15 10.53
N GLY A 103 -8.44 -23.42 10.52
CA GLY A 103 -9.63 -23.77 11.29
C GLY A 103 -10.48 -24.82 10.60
N THR A 104 -11.58 -25.19 11.24
CA THR A 104 -12.60 -26.04 10.62
C THR A 104 -13.29 -25.28 9.49
N PRO A 105 -13.45 -25.87 8.29
CA PRO A 105 -14.18 -25.24 7.20
C PRO A 105 -15.59 -24.78 7.63
N GLY A 106 -15.96 -23.57 7.26
CA GLY A 106 -17.22 -22.94 7.64
C GLY A 106 -17.22 -22.25 9.02
N ILE A 107 -16.18 -22.44 9.84
CA ILE A 107 -16.08 -21.83 11.17
C ILE A 107 -14.91 -20.83 11.19
N GLN A 108 -15.22 -19.56 11.27
CA GLN A 108 -14.21 -18.48 11.22
C GLN A 108 -13.28 -18.43 12.45
N SER A 109 -13.77 -18.93 13.60
CA SER A 109 -13.07 -18.79 14.88
C SER A 109 -11.73 -19.54 14.97
N GLY A 110 -11.55 -20.62 14.21
CA GLY A 110 -10.30 -21.41 14.20
C GLY A 110 -9.22 -20.86 13.24
N TRP A 111 -9.57 -19.93 12.37
CA TRP A 111 -8.66 -19.38 11.39
C TRP A 111 -7.91 -18.16 11.92
N ASN A 112 -6.64 -18.09 11.59
CA ASN A 112 -5.82 -16.96 11.95
C ASN A 112 -4.86 -16.62 10.79
N PHE A 113 -4.91 -15.40 10.31
CA PHE A 113 -4.00 -14.93 9.27
C PHE A 113 -3.46 -13.54 9.62
N SER A 114 -2.31 -13.22 9.06
CA SER A 114 -1.78 -11.88 9.00
C SER A 114 -1.34 -11.57 7.57
N LEU A 115 -1.57 -10.35 7.15
CA LEU A 115 -1.10 -9.83 5.89
C LEU A 115 -0.33 -8.56 6.15
N CYS A 116 0.91 -8.55 5.73
CA CYS A 116 1.82 -7.44 5.92
C CYS A 116 2.34 -6.93 4.57
N THR A 117 2.61 -5.64 4.49
CA THR A 117 3.32 -5.02 3.38
C THR A 117 4.37 -4.07 3.91
N ILE A 118 5.48 -3.95 3.20
CA ILE A 118 6.59 -3.08 3.56
C ILE A 118 6.55 -1.86 2.65
N PHE A 119 6.61 -0.67 3.25
CA PHE A 119 6.69 0.58 2.52
C PHE A 119 8.05 0.70 1.81
N HIS A 120 8.13 1.53 0.78
CA HIS A 120 9.36 1.71 -0.01
C HIS A 120 10.56 2.25 0.79
N ASP A 121 10.32 2.78 2.01
CA ASP A 121 11.40 3.16 2.95
C ASP A 121 12.14 1.94 3.53
N GLY A 122 11.59 0.72 3.31
CA GLY A 122 12.15 -0.54 3.81
C GLY A 122 12.05 -0.72 5.34
N VAL A 123 11.40 0.20 6.05
CA VAL A 123 11.35 0.27 7.52
C VAL A 123 9.94 0.18 8.06
N THR A 124 8.97 0.78 7.37
CA THR A 124 7.59 0.82 7.85
C THR A 124 6.81 -0.37 7.32
N GLU A 125 6.32 -1.19 8.21
CA GLU A 125 5.48 -2.35 7.92
C GLU A 125 4.04 -2.07 8.31
N TYR A 126 3.10 -2.40 7.43
CA TYR A 126 1.66 -2.33 7.67
C TYR A 126 1.10 -3.74 7.67
N CYS A 127 0.54 -4.15 8.80
CA CYS A 127 -0.07 -5.47 8.95
C CYS A 127 -1.54 -5.36 9.28
N ILE A 128 -2.32 -6.32 8.80
CA ILE A 128 -3.69 -6.55 9.24
C ILE A 128 -3.85 -7.99 9.75
N ASP A 129 -4.70 -8.15 10.73
CA ASP A 129 -5.10 -9.44 11.26
C ASP A 129 -6.49 -9.84 10.76
N LYS A 130 -6.96 -11.02 11.17
CA LYS A 130 -8.31 -11.52 10.83
C LYS A 130 -9.47 -10.61 11.28
N LYS A 131 -9.22 -9.65 12.17
CA LYS A 131 -10.21 -8.63 12.59
C LYS A 131 -10.12 -7.38 11.75
N CYS A 132 -9.28 -7.37 10.71
CA CYS A 132 -9.01 -6.20 9.88
C CYS A 132 -8.47 -4.99 10.65
N GLN A 133 -7.80 -5.26 11.77
CA GLN A 133 -7.14 -4.22 12.54
C GLN A 133 -5.77 -3.94 11.94
N LEU A 134 -5.55 -2.69 11.59
CA LEU A 134 -4.27 -2.23 11.07
C LEU A 134 -3.29 -1.99 12.22
N VAL A 135 -2.16 -2.66 12.16
CA VAL A 135 -1.02 -2.42 13.05
C VAL A 135 0.14 -1.92 12.19
N THR A 136 0.72 -0.80 12.57
CA THR A 136 1.92 -0.27 11.94
C THR A 136 3.11 -0.55 12.84
N THR A 137 4.07 -1.30 12.36
CA THR A 137 5.30 -1.63 13.09
C THR A 137 6.51 -1.13 12.32
N LYS A 138 7.63 -0.93 13.03
CA LYS A 138 8.93 -0.82 12.36
C LYS A 138 9.38 -2.23 12.04
N THR A 139 9.89 -2.43 10.84
CA THR A 139 10.46 -3.72 10.44
C THR A 139 11.54 -4.10 11.46
N SER A 140 11.30 -5.17 12.21
CA SER A 140 12.37 -5.83 12.96
C SER A 140 13.32 -6.41 11.93
N GLU A 141 14.62 -6.44 12.20
CA GLU A 141 15.67 -7.01 11.34
C GLU A 141 15.51 -8.52 11.09
N THR A 142 14.32 -9.06 11.26
CA THR A 142 14.03 -10.46 10.97
C THR A 142 13.97 -10.67 9.47
N ASN A 143 14.58 -11.76 9.02
CA ASN A 143 14.86 -12.21 7.66
C ASN A 143 13.64 -12.36 6.69
N ASP A 144 12.48 -11.86 7.04
CA ASP A 144 11.29 -11.84 6.17
C ASP A 144 11.31 -10.63 5.22
N LYS A 145 12.45 -10.43 4.55
CA LYS A 145 12.54 -9.44 3.48
C LYS A 145 11.67 -9.89 2.30
N CYS A 146 10.98 -8.94 1.70
CA CYS A 146 10.37 -9.17 0.40
C CYS A 146 11.36 -9.86 -0.54
N PRO A 147 10.96 -10.90 -1.28
CA PRO A 147 11.81 -11.48 -2.30
C PRO A 147 12.25 -10.37 -3.26
N PRO A 148 13.48 -10.37 -3.76
CA PRO A 148 13.92 -9.42 -4.77
C PRO A 148 13.00 -9.49 -5.98
N PRO A 149 12.77 -8.36 -6.67
CA PRO A 149 11.90 -8.27 -7.84
C PRO A 149 12.36 -9.20 -8.97
#